data_5079ca023d899bd35027c8d9c2ecd4e2
#
_entry.id   5079ca023d899bd35027c8d9c2ecd4e2
#
_cell.length_a   1.000
_cell.length_b   1.000
_cell.length_c   1.000
_cell.angle_alpha   90.00
_cell.angle_beta   90.00
_cell.angle_gamma   90.00
#
_symmetry.space_group_name_H-M   'P 1'
#
loop_
_entity.id
_entity.type
_entity.pdbx_description
1 polymer ?
#
loop_
_entity_poly.entity_id
_entity_poly.type
_entity_poly.pdbx_seq_one_letter_code
_entity_poly.pdbx_strand_id
1 'polypeptide(L)'
;ERMLLTVGAFRDGTTSNGQSLGNGGNWAFTTRLTGLPIDEQAGNDVRLVHVGGAFSHRTPPEGVIMFSPRTSSNLLTVEDNPGSPFLPSVNIPATGYQLYNLQAAGVNGPFSVQTEWTGVTVQQVAAGDIFVNGAYVAVSYFLTGEHRGYNRTRGSFDAVDVQRPFLRSREESRSGFGAFELSARLGYLDFDSPNIPSDVNGQPSQTRLYEATMGLNWYLNRNTRVMLNYTLAIPDKTTTTISHLFGLRTALFW
;
A
#
# COMPACT_ATOMS: atom_id res chain seq x y z
N GLU A 1 -3.39 -8.41 -23.54
CA GLU A 1 -4.54 -8.75 -22.66
C GLU A 1 -5.00 -7.49 -21.92
N ARG A 2 -6.30 -7.17 -22.00
CA ARG A 2 -6.87 -5.98 -21.34
C ARG A 2 -7.61 -6.28 -20.04
N MET A 3 -7.79 -7.55 -19.73
CA MET A 3 -8.44 -7.99 -18.48
C MET A 3 -7.66 -9.15 -17.87
N LEU A 4 -7.55 -9.16 -16.56
CA LEU A 4 -6.93 -10.23 -15.78
C LEU A 4 -7.82 -10.57 -14.58
N LEU A 5 -8.23 -11.84 -14.50
CA LEU A 5 -8.87 -12.41 -13.32
C LEU A 5 -7.88 -13.32 -12.61
N THR A 6 -7.67 -13.09 -11.34
CA THR A 6 -6.85 -13.93 -10.46
C THR A 6 -7.73 -14.47 -9.34
N VAL A 7 -7.68 -15.79 -9.14
CA VAL A 7 -8.41 -16.47 -8.05
C VAL A 7 -7.41 -17.37 -7.32
N GLY A 8 -7.45 -17.37 -6.00
CA GLY A 8 -6.57 -18.18 -5.18
C GLY A 8 -7.25 -18.64 -3.89
N ALA A 9 -6.94 -19.86 -3.48
CA ALA A 9 -7.25 -20.39 -2.16
C ALA A 9 -5.93 -20.69 -1.46
N PHE A 10 -5.76 -20.13 -0.26
CA PHE A 10 -4.54 -20.22 0.50
C PHE A 10 -4.85 -20.77 1.89
N ARG A 11 -3.91 -21.48 2.46
CA ARG A 11 -3.90 -21.77 3.89
C ARG A 11 -3.11 -20.65 4.56
N ASP A 12 -3.81 -19.79 5.29
CA ASP A 12 -3.19 -18.71 6.05
C ASP A 12 -2.71 -19.29 7.39
N GLY A 13 -1.44 -19.19 7.68
CA GLY A 13 -0.91 -19.83 8.89
C GLY A 13 0.61 -19.94 8.92
N THR A 14 1.28 -18.89 8.48
CA THR A 14 2.73 -18.78 8.71
C THR A 14 2.99 -17.92 9.94
N THR A 15 3.76 -18.47 10.87
CA THR A 15 4.47 -17.65 11.86
C THR A 15 5.46 -16.74 11.12
N SER A 16 5.89 -15.66 11.76
CA SER A 16 6.95 -14.77 11.25
C SER A 16 8.22 -15.49 10.77
N ASN A 17 8.41 -16.76 11.15
CA ASN A 17 9.56 -17.60 10.80
C ASN A 17 9.25 -18.60 9.67
N GLY A 18 8.12 -18.50 8.98
CA GLY A 18 7.77 -19.38 7.86
C GLY A 18 7.42 -20.83 8.25
N GLN A 19 7.27 -21.12 9.54
CA GLN A 19 6.86 -22.45 9.99
C GLN A 19 5.36 -22.64 9.74
N SER A 20 5.00 -23.78 9.17
CA SER A 20 3.62 -24.20 9.01
C SER A 20 2.99 -24.33 10.40
N LEU A 21 2.01 -23.48 10.69
CA LEU A 21 1.18 -23.66 11.87
C LEU A 21 0.34 -24.91 11.66
N GLY A 22 0.41 -25.82 12.64
CA GLY A 22 -0.25 -27.12 12.64
C GLY A 22 -1.72 -27.09 12.24
N ASN A 23 -2.48 -28.10 12.58
CA ASN A 23 -3.82 -28.47 12.13
C ASN A 23 -4.96 -27.43 12.26
N GLY A 24 -4.71 -26.15 12.58
CA GLY A 24 -5.69 -25.08 12.55
C GLY A 24 -6.05 -24.71 11.11
N GLY A 25 -7.27 -24.98 10.69
CA GLY A 25 -7.77 -24.79 9.33
C GLY A 25 -8.01 -23.33 8.92
N ASN A 26 -6.98 -22.50 8.95
CA ASN A 26 -7.06 -21.11 8.53
C ASN A 26 -7.02 -21.02 7.02
N TRP A 27 -8.14 -20.74 6.39
CA TRP A 27 -8.25 -20.62 4.96
C TRP A 27 -8.44 -19.17 4.54
N ALA A 28 -7.83 -18.81 3.43
CA ALA A 28 -8.05 -17.56 2.74
C ALA A 28 -8.46 -17.85 1.30
N PHE A 29 -9.58 -17.28 0.90
CA PHE A 29 -10.01 -17.22 -0.49
C PHE A 29 -9.84 -15.78 -0.98
N THR A 30 -9.19 -15.60 -2.12
CA THR A 30 -8.94 -14.26 -2.68
C THR A 30 -9.26 -14.27 -4.18
N THR A 31 -9.95 -13.23 -4.63
CA THR A 31 -10.17 -12.96 -6.05
C THR A 31 -9.80 -11.52 -6.37
N ARG A 32 -9.24 -11.29 -7.56
CA ARG A 32 -8.89 -9.96 -8.07
C ARG A 32 -9.22 -9.90 -9.55
N LEU A 33 -9.94 -8.88 -9.95
CA LEU A 33 -10.23 -8.55 -11.35
C LEU A 33 -9.62 -7.19 -11.67
N THR A 34 -8.87 -7.10 -12.77
CA THR A 34 -8.34 -5.84 -13.27
C THR A 34 -8.63 -5.68 -14.74
N GLY A 35 -8.70 -4.42 -15.20
CA GLY A 35 -8.94 -4.10 -16.59
C GLY A 35 -8.21 -2.83 -17.03
N LEU A 36 -7.98 -2.74 -18.34
CA LEU A 36 -7.37 -1.60 -19.01
C LEU A 36 -8.39 -1.02 -20.01
N PRO A 37 -9.31 -0.14 -19.57
CA PRO A 37 -10.25 0.54 -20.48
C PRO A 37 -9.54 1.32 -21.58
N ILE A 38 -8.43 1.97 -21.22
CA ILE A 38 -7.54 2.66 -22.17
C ILE A 38 -6.15 2.03 -22.05
N ASP A 39 -5.57 1.66 -23.18
CA ASP A 39 -4.23 1.10 -23.29
C ASP A 39 -3.67 1.46 -24.67
N GLU A 40 -3.06 2.63 -24.75
CA GLU A 40 -2.52 3.23 -25.96
C GLU A 40 -1.02 3.52 -25.72
N GLN A 41 -0.19 3.06 -26.64
CA GLN A 41 1.25 3.30 -26.61
C GLN A 41 1.74 3.63 -28.03
N ALA A 42 2.25 4.84 -28.19
CA ALA A 42 2.86 5.31 -29.44
C ALA A 42 4.25 5.90 -29.13
N GLY A 43 5.27 5.05 -29.21
CA GLY A 43 6.64 5.43 -28.80
C GLY A 43 6.69 5.75 -27.30
N ASN A 44 7.07 7.00 -26.97
CA ASN A 44 7.11 7.49 -25.58
C ASN A 44 5.75 8.04 -25.10
N ASP A 45 4.77 8.19 -25.99
CA ASP A 45 3.44 8.62 -25.63
C ASP A 45 2.64 7.42 -25.12
N VAL A 46 2.45 7.35 -23.81
CA VAL A 46 1.69 6.32 -23.14
C VAL A 46 0.43 6.93 -22.54
N ARG A 47 -0.73 6.36 -22.91
CA ARG A 47 -2.01 6.67 -22.28
C ARG A 47 -2.64 5.37 -21.79
N LEU A 48 -2.75 5.26 -20.48
CA LEU A 48 -3.24 4.05 -19.85
C LEU A 48 -4.21 4.42 -18.73
N VAL A 49 -5.34 3.70 -18.70
CA VAL A 49 -6.25 3.71 -17.55
C VAL A 49 -6.40 2.28 -17.05
N HIS A 50 -6.11 2.10 -15.78
CA HIS A 50 -6.27 0.85 -15.06
C HIS A 50 -7.42 0.98 -14.08
N VAL A 51 -8.28 -0.04 -13.99
CA VAL A 51 -9.30 -0.19 -12.97
C VAL A 51 -9.25 -1.61 -12.42
N GLY A 52 -9.60 -1.77 -11.15
CA GLY A 52 -9.63 -3.10 -10.57
C GLY A 52 -10.36 -3.15 -9.25
N GLY A 53 -10.69 -4.37 -8.85
CA GLY A 53 -11.26 -4.68 -7.55
C GLY A 53 -10.79 -6.03 -7.07
N ALA A 54 -10.76 -6.20 -5.76
CA ALA A 54 -10.42 -7.47 -5.12
C ALA A 54 -11.32 -7.73 -3.92
N PHE A 55 -11.50 -9.01 -3.65
CA PHE A 55 -12.20 -9.51 -2.47
C PHE A 55 -11.38 -10.63 -1.86
N SER A 56 -11.31 -10.66 -0.52
CA SER A 56 -10.72 -11.78 0.20
C SER A 56 -11.56 -12.13 1.42
N HIS A 57 -11.88 -13.40 1.59
CA HIS A 57 -12.46 -13.94 2.82
C HIS A 57 -11.40 -14.75 3.54
N ARG A 58 -11.22 -14.53 4.84
CA ARG A 58 -10.19 -15.18 5.66
C ARG A 58 -10.71 -15.62 7.00
N THR A 59 -10.18 -16.73 7.49
CA THR A 59 -10.36 -17.19 8.85
C THR A 59 -9.14 -16.80 9.68
N PRO A 60 -9.30 -16.08 10.80
CA PRO A 60 -8.14 -15.62 11.57
C PRO A 60 -7.42 -16.79 12.26
N PRO A 61 -6.08 -16.75 12.31
CA PRO A 61 -5.31 -17.72 13.08
C PRO A 61 -5.70 -17.61 14.57
N GLU A 62 -5.86 -18.75 15.22
CA GLU A 62 -6.21 -18.83 16.66
C GLU A 62 -7.47 -18.04 17.08
N GLY A 63 -8.33 -17.67 16.11
CA GLY A 63 -9.55 -16.92 16.36
C GLY A 63 -9.33 -15.46 16.75
N VAL A 64 -8.17 -14.88 16.49
CA VAL A 64 -7.83 -13.49 16.84
C VAL A 64 -7.23 -12.77 15.64
N ILE A 65 -7.69 -11.56 15.39
CA ILE A 65 -7.06 -10.62 14.43
C ILE A 65 -6.35 -9.54 15.21
N MET A 66 -5.09 -9.27 14.86
CA MET A 66 -4.37 -8.12 15.37
C MET A 66 -4.35 -7.03 14.29
N PHE A 67 -4.97 -5.90 14.58
CA PHE A 67 -4.78 -4.67 13.80
C PHE A 67 -3.67 -3.85 14.44
N SER A 68 -2.70 -3.47 13.63
CA SER A 68 -1.63 -2.55 14.01
C SER A 68 -1.54 -1.45 12.94
N PRO A 69 -2.42 -0.46 13.00
CA PRO A 69 -2.45 0.61 12.01
C PRO A 69 -1.14 1.39 12.06
N ARG A 70 -0.60 1.71 10.88
CA ARG A 70 0.67 2.42 10.74
C ARG A 70 0.52 3.59 9.80
N THR A 71 1.40 4.57 9.95
CA THR A 71 1.59 5.60 8.94
C THR A 71 2.11 4.98 7.64
N SER A 72 1.90 5.63 6.51
CA SER A 72 2.45 5.23 5.22
C SER A 72 3.99 5.24 5.18
N SER A 73 4.61 5.93 6.14
CA SER A 73 6.03 5.86 6.43
C SER A 73 6.30 4.69 7.40
N ASN A 74 7.02 3.67 6.95
CA ASN A 74 7.45 2.55 7.81
C ASN A 74 8.57 2.92 8.81
N LEU A 75 8.83 4.21 9.04
CA LEU A 75 9.89 4.69 9.93
C LEU A 75 9.53 4.62 11.42
N LEU A 76 8.25 4.44 11.74
CA LEU A 76 7.77 4.32 13.11
C LEU A 76 7.06 2.98 13.28
N THR A 77 7.77 2.00 13.78
CA THR A 77 7.16 0.76 14.27
C THR A 77 6.87 0.89 15.77
N VAL A 78 5.80 0.26 16.24
CA VAL A 78 5.47 0.19 17.68
C VAL A 78 6.59 -0.49 18.47
N GLU A 79 7.39 -1.33 17.82
CA GLU A 79 8.52 -2.04 18.42
C GLU A 79 9.66 -1.10 18.79
N ASP A 80 9.88 -0.04 18.00
CA ASP A 80 10.99 0.91 18.24
C ASP A 80 10.66 1.95 19.30
N ASN A 81 9.38 2.13 19.62
CA ASN A 81 8.93 3.05 20.65
C ASN A 81 7.60 2.57 21.25
N PRO A 82 7.63 1.71 22.30
CA PRO A 82 6.43 1.19 22.96
C PRO A 82 5.56 2.29 23.61
N GLY A 83 6.03 3.52 23.66
CA GLY A 83 5.26 4.71 24.05
C GLY A 83 4.80 5.58 22.88
N SER A 84 5.03 5.17 21.64
CA SER A 84 4.59 5.94 20.47
C SER A 84 3.11 5.68 20.18
N PRO A 85 2.27 6.69 20.38
CA PRO A 85 0.81 6.52 20.40
C PRO A 85 0.16 6.69 19.03
N PHE A 86 0.90 6.40 17.92
CA PHE A 86 0.34 6.75 16.63
C PHE A 86 -1.01 6.09 16.40
N LEU A 87 -1.09 4.80 16.64
CA LEU A 87 -2.35 4.04 16.59
C LEU A 87 -2.13 2.76 17.41
N PRO A 88 -2.85 2.55 18.49
CA PRO A 88 -2.67 1.37 19.32
C PRO A 88 -2.99 0.10 18.55
N SER A 89 -2.18 -0.94 18.76
CA SER A 89 -2.50 -2.26 18.26
C SER A 89 -3.67 -2.86 19.04
N VAL A 90 -4.62 -3.45 18.32
CA VAL A 90 -5.84 -4.03 18.91
C VAL A 90 -5.96 -5.49 18.51
N ASN A 91 -6.15 -6.34 19.50
CA ASN A 91 -6.49 -7.75 19.31
C ASN A 91 -8.00 -7.93 19.33
N ILE A 92 -8.56 -8.48 18.27
CA ILE A 92 -10.00 -8.66 18.07
C ILE A 92 -10.30 -10.14 17.96
N PRO A 93 -11.00 -10.76 18.95
CA PRO A 93 -11.53 -12.11 18.80
C PRO A 93 -12.54 -12.17 17.66
N ALA A 94 -12.27 -12.98 16.64
CA ALA A 94 -13.07 -13.01 15.44
C ALA A 94 -13.22 -14.41 14.86
N THR A 95 -14.38 -14.68 14.26
CA THR A 95 -14.68 -15.92 13.54
C THR A 95 -14.23 -15.86 12.07
N GLY A 96 -14.17 -14.67 11.49
CA GLY A 96 -13.79 -14.43 10.11
C GLY A 96 -13.63 -12.94 9.81
N TYR A 97 -13.04 -12.64 8.67
CA TYR A 97 -12.98 -11.28 8.16
C TYR A 97 -12.96 -11.25 6.63
N GLN A 98 -13.50 -10.17 6.09
CA GLN A 98 -13.52 -9.90 4.66
C GLN A 98 -12.74 -8.63 4.36
N LEU A 99 -11.96 -8.67 3.27
CA LEU A 99 -11.28 -7.52 2.71
C LEU A 99 -11.88 -7.18 1.35
N TYR A 100 -12.10 -5.92 1.15
CA TYR A 100 -12.59 -5.33 -0.10
C TYR A 100 -11.55 -4.34 -0.60
N ASN A 101 -11.34 -4.31 -1.91
CA ASN A 101 -10.42 -3.37 -2.52
C ASN A 101 -10.98 -2.86 -3.83
N LEU A 102 -10.88 -1.55 -4.05
CA LEU A 102 -11.14 -0.88 -5.32
C LEU A 102 -9.91 -0.06 -5.67
N GLN A 103 -9.50 -0.12 -6.93
CA GLN A 103 -8.30 0.57 -7.40
C GLN A 103 -8.53 1.18 -8.78
N ALA A 104 -7.96 2.35 -8.99
CA ALA A 104 -7.89 2.97 -10.30
C ALA A 104 -6.56 3.72 -10.47
N ALA A 105 -6.06 3.74 -11.69
CA ALA A 105 -4.87 4.51 -12.01
C ALA A 105 -4.90 5.00 -13.47
N GLY A 106 -4.25 6.13 -13.71
CA GLY A 106 -4.07 6.71 -15.04
C GLY A 106 -2.61 7.09 -15.27
N VAL A 107 -2.13 6.89 -16.48
CA VAL A 107 -0.84 7.38 -16.97
C VAL A 107 -1.09 8.16 -18.25
N ASN A 108 -0.52 9.34 -18.34
CA ASN A 108 -0.50 10.14 -19.57
C ASN A 108 0.89 10.77 -19.74
N GLY A 109 1.72 10.11 -20.54
CA GLY A 109 3.14 10.46 -20.66
C GLY A 109 3.82 10.47 -19.28
N PRO A 110 4.52 11.56 -18.91
CA PRO A 110 5.24 11.64 -17.63
C PRO A 110 4.33 11.80 -16.41
N PHE A 111 3.05 12.10 -16.58
CA PHE A 111 2.09 12.26 -15.49
C PHE A 111 1.40 10.93 -15.14
N SER A 112 1.25 10.65 -13.86
CA SER A 112 0.41 9.54 -13.39
C SER A 112 -0.41 9.92 -12.17
N VAL A 113 -1.58 9.27 -12.06
CA VAL A 113 -2.45 9.31 -10.89
C VAL A 113 -2.83 7.90 -10.49
N GLN A 114 -2.95 7.66 -9.20
CA GLN A 114 -3.38 6.37 -8.65
C GLN A 114 -4.24 6.60 -7.42
N THR A 115 -5.31 5.83 -7.29
CA THR A 115 -6.17 5.83 -6.11
C THR A 115 -6.53 4.40 -5.73
N GLU A 116 -6.70 4.18 -4.45
CA GLU A 116 -7.10 2.90 -3.91
C GLU A 116 -7.94 3.10 -2.65
N TRP A 117 -8.99 2.32 -2.52
CA TRP A 117 -9.78 2.19 -1.32
C TRP A 117 -9.77 0.74 -0.86
N THR A 118 -9.58 0.52 0.44
CA THR A 118 -9.62 -0.79 1.07
C THR A 118 -10.54 -0.75 2.27
N GLY A 119 -11.47 -1.69 2.35
CA GLY A 119 -12.34 -1.90 3.51
C GLY A 119 -12.13 -3.27 4.12
N VAL A 120 -12.32 -3.38 5.43
CA VAL A 120 -12.24 -4.63 6.17
C VAL A 120 -13.46 -4.74 7.08
N THR A 121 -14.21 -5.83 6.93
CA THR A 121 -15.27 -6.21 7.89
C THR A 121 -14.75 -7.36 8.73
N VAL A 122 -14.83 -7.23 10.06
CA VAL A 122 -14.43 -8.26 11.03
C VAL A 122 -15.68 -8.77 11.74
N GLN A 123 -15.91 -10.07 11.67
CA GLN A 123 -16.98 -10.76 12.38
C GLN A 123 -16.48 -11.15 13.76
N GLN A 124 -16.88 -10.39 14.78
CA GLN A 124 -16.48 -10.68 16.17
C GLN A 124 -17.20 -11.88 16.76
N VAL A 125 -16.59 -12.52 17.76
CA VAL A 125 -17.17 -13.68 18.47
C VAL A 125 -18.32 -13.26 19.40
N ALA A 126 -18.17 -12.14 20.09
CA ALA A 126 -19.06 -11.77 21.22
C ALA A 126 -19.55 -10.31 21.17
N ALA A 127 -19.27 -9.58 20.07
CA ALA A 127 -19.69 -8.19 19.89
C ALA A 127 -20.20 -7.99 18.46
N GLY A 128 -20.69 -6.79 18.14
CA GLY A 128 -21.10 -6.46 16.79
C GLY A 128 -19.91 -6.40 15.82
N ASP A 129 -20.18 -6.59 14.55
CA ASP A 129 -19.15 -6.53 13.51
C ASP A 129 -18.44 -5.19 13.50
N ILE A 130 -17.15 -5.23 13.15
CA ILE A 130 -16.32 -4.04 12.98
C ILE A 130 -16.15 -3.78 11.47
N PHE A 131 -16.29 -2.54 11.08
CA PHE A 131 -15.89 -2.09 9.75
C PHE A 131 -14.85 -0.99 9.88
N VAL A 132 -13.72 -1.15 9.22
CA VAL A 132 -12.64 -0.17 9.10
C VAL A 132 -12.27 -0.02 7.63
N ASN A 133 -11.82 1.17 7.25
CA ASN A 133 -11.44 1.40 5.87
C ASN A 133 -10.34 2.45 5.74
N GLY A 134 -9.72 2.47 4.58
CA GLY A 134 -8.73 3.46 4.22
C GLY A 134 -8.71 3.72 2.73
N ALA A 135 -8.28 4.89 2.36
CA ALA A 135 -8.15 5.31 0.97
C ALA A 135 -6.91 6.17 0.76
N TYR A 136 -6.42 6.21 -0.44
CA TYR A 136 -5.44 7.21 -0.84
C TYR A 136 -5.63 7.64 -2.29
N VAL A 137 -5.14 8.84 -2.58
CA VAL A 137 -4.86 9.33 -3.92
C VAL A 137 -3.40 9.74 -4.00
N ALA A 138 -2.72 9.35 -5.06
CA ALA A 138 -1.33 9.72 -5.33
C ALA A 138 -1.19 10.23 -6.76
N VAL A 139 -0.39 11.27 -6.93
CA VAL A 139 -0.03 11.83 -8.23
C VAL A 139 1.48 11.84 -8.36
N SER A 140 1.99 11.66 -9.56
CA SER A 140 3.42 11.84 -9.83
C SER A 140 3.68 12.39 -11.22
N TYR A 141 4.86 12.99 -11.37
CA TYR A 141 5.32 13.58 -12.60
C TYR A 141 6.83 13.37 -12.76
N PHE A 142 7.23 12.78 -13.91
CA PHE A 142 8.62 12.63 -14.28
C PHE A 142 9.15 13.91 -14.90
N LEU A 143 10.09 14.59 -14.22
CA LEU A 143 10.73 15.81 -14.69
C LEU A 143 11.60 15.58 -15.93
N THR A 144 12.04 14.36 -16.12
CA THR A 144 12.98 13.94 -17.18
C THR A 144 12.29 13.29 -18.38
N GLY A 145 10.94 13.15 -18.34
CA GLY A 145 10.11 12.72 -19.46
C GLY A 145 9.87 11.21 -19.56
N GLU A 146 10.30 10.43 -18.58
CA GLU A 146 9.93 9.02 -18.45
C GLU A 146 8.45 8.88 -18.11
N HIS A 147 7.96 7.66 -18.12
CA HIS A 147 6.60 7.30 -17.68
C HIS A 147 6.63 6.05 -16.79
N ARG A 148 5.56 5.81 -16.05
CA ARG A 148 5.41 4.59 -15.26
C ARG A 148 5.20 3.40 -16.21
N GLY A 149 6.02 2.36 -16.03
CA GLY A 149 5.85 1.08 -16.70
C GLY A 149 4.61 0.34 -16.20
N TYR A 150 4.00 -0.49 -17.07
CA TYR A 150 2.87 -1.33 -16.69
C TYR A 150 3.03 -2.74 -17.21
N ASN A 151 2.85 -3.72 -16.33
CA ASN A 151 2.91 -5.15 -16.67
C ASN A 151 1.50 -5.69 -16.87
N ARG A 152 1.14 -5.94 -18.12
CA ARG A 152 -0.20 -6.43 -18.51
C ARG A 152 -0.49 -7.85 -18.01
N THR A 153 0.54 -8.67 -17.90
CA THR A 153 0.40 -10.06 -17.41
C THR A 153 0.12 -10.11 -15.91
N ARG A 154 0.64 -9.15 -15.15
CA ARG A 154 0.42 -9.04 -13.71
C ARG A 154 -0.72 -8.10 -13.33
N GLY A 155 -1.19 -7.28 -14.27
CA GLY A 155 -2.19 -6.25 -14.00
C GLY A 155 -1.71 -5.24 -12.96
N SER A 156 -0.45 -4.78 -13.07
CA SER A 156 0.20 -3.89 -12.08
C SER A 156 1.25 -3.00 -12.72
N PHE A 157 1.61 -1.91 -12.05
CA PHE A 157 2.76 -1.11 -12.45
C PHE A 157 4.06 -1.92 -12.36
N ASP A 158 4.99 -1.58 -13.23
CA ASP A 158 6.31 -2.21 -13.37
C ASP A 158 7.41 -1.17 -13.14
N ALA A 159 8.68 -1.62 -13.27
CA ALA A 159 9.84 -0.77 -13.20
C ALA A 159 9.80 0.36 -14.23
N VAL A 160 10.37 1.49 -13.87
CA VAL A 160 10.54 2.64 -14.78
C VAL A 160 11.69 2.36 -15.71
N ASP A 161 11.47 2.56 -17.01
CA ASP A 161 12.52 2.47 -18.01
C ASP A 161 13.26 3.81 -18.12
N VAL A 162 14.45 3.87 -17.53
CA VAL A 162 15.24 5.10 -17.43
C VAL A 162 15.96 5.34 -18.75
N GLN A 163 15.58 6.41 -19.47
CA GLN A 163 16.11 6.71 -20.81
C GLN A 163 17.60 7.03 -20.82
N ARG A 164 18.10 7.69 -19.75
CA ARG A 164 19.50 8.09 -19.61
C ARG A 164 20.00 7.77 -18.20
N PRO A 165 20.37 6.49 -17.93
CA PRO A 165 20.74 6.06 -16.61
C PRO A 165 22.02 6.76 -16.11
N PHE A 166 22.05 7.02 -14.78
CA PHE A 166 23.23 7.50 -14.08
C PHE A 166 24.22 6.37 -13.83
N LEU A 167 23.71 5.24 -13.31
CA LEU A 167 24.49 4.02 -13.16
C LEU A 167 24.27 3.14 -14.38
N ARG A 168 25.30 3.00 -15.22
CA ARG A 168 25.26 2.21 -16.45
C ARG A 168 25.44 0.73 -16.21
N SER A 169 24.69 -0.09 -16.95
CA SER A 169 25.09 -1.46 -17.25
C SER A 169 26.10 -1.51 -18.41
N ARG A 170 26.76 -2.66 -18.60
CA ARG A 170 27.75 -2.84 -19.69
C ARG A 170 27.15 -2.66 -21.10
N GLU A 171 25.85 -2.84 -21.24
CA GLU A 171 25.14 -2.81 -22.52
C GLU A 171 24.59 -1.41 -22.91
N GLU A 172 24.58 -0.48 -21.97
CA GLU A 172 24.02 0.87 -22.20
C GLU A 172 25.07 1.82 -22.77
N SER A 173 24.77 2.40 -23.93
CA SER A 173 25.70 3.28 -24.66
C SER A 173 25.70 4.72 -24.15
N ARG A 174 24.65 5.17 -23.44
CA ARG A 174 24.49 6.56 -23.01
C ARG A 174 24.43 6.65 -21.49
N SER A 175 25.20 7.56 -20.89
CA SER A 175 25.08 7.95 -19.50
C SER A 175 24.32 9.27 -19.37
N GLY A 176 23.63 9.46 -18.25
CA GLY A 176 22.87 10.67 -17.96
C GLY A 176 22.78 10.92 -16.47
N PHE A 177 21.75 11.64 -16.05
CA PHE A 177 21.51 11.95 -14.64
C PHE A 177 20.49 11.00 -13.99
N GLY A 178 20.02 9.97 -14.71
CA GLY A 178 18.90 9.14 -14.26
C GLY A 178 17.57 9.82 -14.53
N ALA A 179 16.50 9.28 -13.95
CA ALA A 179 15.17 9.85 -14.03
C ALA A 179 14.75 10.46 -12.68
N PHE A 180 14.09 11.62 -12.71
CA PHE A 180 13.58 12.31 -11.54
C PHE A 180 12.06 12.36 -11.57
N GLU A 181 11.42 11.90 -10.49
CA GLU A 181 9.97 11.90 -10.30
C GLU A 181 9.63 12.71 -9.06
N LEU A 182 8.74 13.69 -9.20
CA LEU A 182 8.05 14.33 -8.08
C LEU A 182 6.75 13.59 -7.82
N SER A 183 6.43 13.37 -6.56
CA SER A 183 5.20 12.69 -6.15
C SER A 183 4.54 13.39 -4.98
N ALA A 184 3.19 13.30 -4.94
CA ALA A 184 2.40 13.70 -3.79
C ALA A 184 1.33 12.65 -3.53
N ARG A 185 1.01 12.40 -2.25
CA ARG A 185 -0.01 11.45 -1.82
C ARG A 185 -0.81 12.03 -0.68
N LEU A 186 -2.13 11.89 -0.75
CA LEU A 186 -3.04 12.11 0.37
C LEU A 186 -3.62 10.75 0.77
N GLY A 187 -3.56 10.44 2.05
CA GLY A 187 -4.05 9.20 2.63
C GLY A 187 -5.07 9.47 3.74
N TYR A 188 -5.99 8.56 3.88
CA TYR A 188 -7.01 8.55 4.91
C TYR A 188 -7.17 7.14 5.46
N LEU A 189 -7.24 6.99 6.77
CA LEU A 189 -7.56 5.76 7.47
C LEU A 189 -8.67 6.05 8.46
N ASP A 190 -9.77 5.28 8.37
CA ASP A 190 -10.88 5.30 9.32
C ASP A 190 -10.86 4.01 10.13
N PHE A 191 -10.44 4.15 11.37
CA PHE A 191 -10.43 3.10 12.38
C PHE A 191 -11.41 3.45 13.51
N ASP A 192 -12.47 4.23 13.19
CA ASP A 192 -13.49 4.69 14.13
C ASP A 192 -14.76 3.85 13.99
N SER A 193 -14.74 2.64 14.56
CA SER A 193 -15.90 1.77 14.61
C SER A 193 -16.35 1.57 16.08
N PRO A 194 -17.64 1.66 16.39
CA PRO A 194 -18.14 1.61 17.76
C PRO A 194 -17.84 0.30 18.50
N ASN A 195 -17.62 -0.78 17.74
CA ASN A 195 -17.37 -2.10 18.28
C ASN A 195 -15.89 -2.46 18.42
N ILE A 196 -14.99 -1.52 18.11
CA ILE A 196 -13.54 -1.73 18.28
C ILE A 196 -13.23 -1.79 19.78
N PRO A 197 -12.58 -2.86 20.27
CA PRO A 197 -12.17 -2.96 21.65
C PRO A 197 -11.18 -1.84 22.03
N SER A 198 -11.10 -1.54 23.32
CA SER A 198 -10.00 -0.74 23.84
C SER A 198 -8.65 -1.42 23.60
N ASP A 199 -7.58 -0.64 23.61
CA ASP A 199 -6.23 -1.18 23.54
C ASP A 199 -5.86 -1.98 24.80
N VAL A 200 -4.67 -2.54 24.82
CA VAL A 200 -4.15 -3.34 25.95
C VAL A 200 -4.04 -2.55 27.26
N ASN A 201 -4.11 -1.23 27.21
CA ASN A 201 -4.09 -0.32 28.36
C ASN A 201 -5.48 0.20 28.74
N GLY A 202 -6.54 -0.31 28.08
CA GLY A 202 -7.92 0.11 28.30
C GLY A 202 -8.28 1.46 27.67
N GLN A 203 -7.42 2.01 26.79
CA GLN A 203 -7.69 3.27 26.10
C GLN A 203 -8.54 3.04 24.85
N PRO A 204 -9.43 3.97 24.48
CA PRO A 204 -10.19 3.87 23.24
C PRO A 204 -9.27 3.78 22.02
N SER A 205 -9.44 2.72 21.22
CA SER A 205 -8.63 2.47 20.02
C SER A 205 -9.17 3.12 18.75
N GLN A 206 -10.38 3.67 18.82
CA GLN A 206 -11.03 4.35 17.69
C GLN A 206 -10.26 5.60 17.31
N THR A 207 -9.94 5.75 16.04
CA THR A 207 -9.23 6.93 15.53
C THR A 207 -9.31 7.02 14.01
N ARG A 208 -9.09 8.22 13.50
CA ARG A 208 -8.86 8.48 12.08
C ARG A 208 -7.47 9.05 11.89
N LEU A 209 -6.87 8.77 10.76
CA LEU A 209 -5.57 9.29 10.39
C LEU A 209 -5.64 9.92 9.02
N TYR A 210 -5.17 11.15 8.91
CA TYR A 210 -4.97 11.85 7.65
C TYR A 210 -3.48 12.00 7.41
N GLU A 211 -3.05 11.71 6.20
CA GLU A 211 -1.65 11.81 5.81
C GLU A 211 -1.50 12.60 4.52
N ALA A 212 -0.48 13.45 4.49
CA ALA A 212 -0.01 14.12 3.28
C ALA A 212 1.48 13.82 3.11
N THR A 213 1.85 13.23 1.98
CA THR A 213 3.25 12.90 1.67
C THR A 213 3.68 13.59 0.39
N MET A 214 4.86 14.18 0.40
CA MET A 214 5.58 14.64 -0.78
C MET A 214 6.85 13.82 -0.95
N GLY A 215 7.22 13.51 -2.18
CA GLY A 215 8.37 12.68 -2.49
C GLY A 215 9.15 13.16 -3.70
N LEU A 216 10.47 13.00 -3.63
CA LEU A 216 11.38 13.09 -4.75
C LEU A 216 12.03 11.73 -4.93
N ASN A 217 11.82 11.11 -6.08
CA ASN A 217 12.42 9.85 -6.44
C ASN A 217 13.48 10.07 -7.53
N TRP A 218 14.68 9.57 -7.31
CA TRP A 218 15.76 9.54 -8.26
C TRP A 218 16.05 8.10 -8.68
N TYR A 219 15.72 7.78 -9.91
CA TYR A 219 16.00 6.49 -10.53
C TYR A 219 17.37 6.56 -11.20
N LEU A 220 18.37 5.93 -10.62
CA LEU A 220 19.72 5.91 -11.17
C LEU A 220 19.81 5.01 -12.41
N ASN A 221 19.05 3.94 -12.39
CA ASN A 221 18.78 3.03 -13.50
C ASN A 221 17.48 2.26 -13.22
N ARG A 222 17.14 1.28 -14.05
CA ARG A 222 15.94 0.44 -13.87
C ARG A 222 15.88 -0.29 -12.52
N ASN A 223 17.05 -0.60 -11.97
CA ASN A 223 17.20 -1.47 -10.80
C ASN A 223 17.53 -0.70 -9.51
N THR A 224 17.89 0.58 -9.59
CA THR A 224 18.35 1.34 -8.43
C THR A 224 17.61 2.66 -8.32
N ARG A 225 17.03 2.91 -7.14
CA ARG A 225 16.27 4.12 -6.85
C ARG A 225 16.61 4.67 -5.47
N VAL A 226 16.76 5.99 -5.39
CA VAL A 226 16.85 6.76 -4.13
C VAL A 226 15.57 7.56 -3.98
N MET A 227 14.96 7.54 -2.81
CA MET A 227 13.69 8.21 -2.52
C MET A 227 13.86 9.10 -1.29
N LEU A 228 13.45 10.34 -1.40
CA LEU A 228 13.34 11.30 -0.31
C LEU A 228 11.86 11.62 -0.11
N ASN A 229 11.34 11.41 1.09
CA ASN A 229 9.95 11.64 1.42
C ASN A 229 9.81 12.54 2.65
N TYR A 230 8.80 13.40 2.61
CA TYR A 230 8.30 14.10 3.77
C TYR A 230 6.82 13.74 3.95
N THR A 231 6.44 13.27 5.12
CA THR A 231 5.06 12.91 5.47
C THR A 231 4.61 13.71 6.68
N LEU A 232 3.45 14.34 6.54
CA LEU A 232 2.68 14.95 7.61
C LEU A 232 1.57 13.98 7.98
N ALA A 233 1.53 13.54 9.24
CA ALA A 233 0.50 12.64 9.75
C ALA A 233 -0.30 13.34 10.85
N ILE A 234 -1.63 13.38 10.67
CA ILE A 234 -2.58 14.13 11.51
C ILE A 234 -3.62 13.13 12.02
N PRO A 235 -3.49 12.62 13.25
CA PRO A 235 -4.54 11.84 13.89
C PRO A 235 -5.68 12.74 14.37
N ASP A 236 -6.90 12.20 14.35
CA ASP A 236 -8.13 12.94 14.71
C ASP A 236 -8.28 13.14 16.23
N LYS A 237 -7.58 12.34 17.05
CA LYS A 237 -7.71 12.45 18.51
C LYS A 237 -6.80 13.51 19.10
N THR A 238 -7.36 14.29 20.01
CA THR A 238 -6.70 15.40 20.72
C THR A 238 -5.50 15.00 21.59
N THR A 239 -5.34 13.71 21.88
CA THR A 239 -4.23 13.16 22.67
C THR A 239 -2.99 12.83 21.84
N THR A 240 -3.09 12.88 20.52
CA THR A 240 -2.01 12.52 19.61
C THR A 240 -1.46 13.75 18.88
N THR A 241 -0.14 13.86 18.84
CA THR A 241 0.55 15.00 18.23
C THR A 241 0.65 14.83 16.71
N ILE A 242 0.49 15.93 15.98
CA ILE A 242 0.83 15.98 14.56
C ILE A 242 2.30 15.59 14.41
N SER A 243 2.57 14.67 13.48
CA SER A 243 3.94 14.18 13.27
C SER A 243 4.47 14.52 11.89
N HIS A 244 5.72 14.92 11.90
CA HIS A 244 6.49 15.27 10.72
C HIS A 244 7.58 14.19 10.52
N LEU A 245 7.50 13.45 9.42
CA LEU A 245 8.36 12.32 9.14
C LEU A 245 9.20 12.61 7.91
N PHE A 246 10.53 12.47 8.04
CA PHE A 246 11.47 12.58 6.93
C PHE A 246 12.06 11.21 6.66
N GLY A 247 11.98 10.74 5.43
CA GLY A 247 12.49 9.44 5.04
C GLY A 247 13.45 9.52 3.87
N LEU A 248 14.60 8.85 3.99
CA LEU A 248 15.52 8.55 2.90
C LEU A 248 15.58 7.04 2.74
N ARG A 249 15.32 6.55 1.54
CA ARG A 249 15.35 5.12 1.23
C ARG A 249 16.09 4.87 -0.08
N THR A 250 16.95 3.87 -0.09
CA THR A 250 17.52 3.29 -1.31
C THR A 250 16.89 1.93 -1.57
N ALA A 251 16.49 1.67 -2.80
CA ALA A 251 15.94 0.40 -3.22
C ALA A 251 16.78 -0.17 -4.36
N LEU A 252 17.13 -1.45 -4.25
CA LEU A 252 17.82 -2.25 -5.27
C LEU A 252 16.90 -3.41 -5.68
N PHE A 253 16.74 -3.61 -6.97
CA PHE A 253 15.96 -4.68 -7.57
C PHE A 253 16.88 -5.54 -8.42
N TRP A 254 16.83 -6.87 -8.31
CA TRP A 254 17.62 -7.86 -9.09
C TRP A 254 16.74 -8.94 -9.71
#